data_596cc9813553e9e6ec02212e85139681
#
_entry.id   596cc9813553e9e6ec02212e85139681
#
_cell.length_a   1.000
_cell.length_b   1.000
_cell.length_c   1.000
_cell.angle_alpha   90.00
_cell.angle_beta   90.00
_cell.angle_gamma   90.00
#
_symmetry.space_group_name_H-M   'P 1'
#
loop_
_entity.id
_entity.type
_entity.pdbx_description
1 polymer ?
#
loop_
_entity_poly.entity_id
_entity_poly.type
_entity_poly.pdbx_seq_one_letter_code
_entity_poly.pdbx_strand_id
1 'polypeptide(L)'
;MTFPRLIREVPPTYTNGALQARVQGIVELRAVVHADGSVGEVWVIRSLDRSFGIDDEAVRTVKQWRFAPAMQEGKPVAVVVPIELRFTIR
;
A
#
# COMPACT_ATOMS: atom_id res chain seq x y z
N MET A 1 -12.93 -15.40 -11.51
CA MET A 1 -12.09 -14.20 -11.29
C MET A 1 -10.98 -14.52 -10.32
N THR A 2 -9.77 -14.11 -10.64
CA THR A 2 -8.64 -14.25 -9.73
C THR A 2 -8.27 -12.89 -9.15
N PHE A 3 -7.74 -12.90 -7.92
CA PHE A 3 -7.31 -11.67 -7.27
C PHE A 3 -5.89 -11.30 -7.69
N PRO A 4 -5.51 -10.02 -7.59
CA PRO A 4 -4.13 -9.61 -7.81
C PRO A 4 -3.19 -10.31 -6.83
N ARG A 5 -1.99 -10.60 -7.29
CA ARG A 5 -0.95 -11.19 -6.46
C ARG A 5 0.24 -10.25 -6.41
N LEU A 6 0.72 -9.97 -5.21
CA LEU A 6 1.87 -9.08 -5.03
C LEU A 6 3.13 -9.71 -5.62
N ILE A 7 3.76 -9.02 -6.56
CA ILE A 7 5.00 -9.47 -7.21
C ILE A 7 6.20 -8.74 -6.63
N ARG A 8 6.07 -7.44 -6.43
CA ARG A 8 7.16 -6.61 -5.93
C ARG A 8 6.65 -5.73 -4.80
N GLU A 9 7.24 -5.90 -3.63
CA GLU A 9 6.93 -5.15 -2.44
C GLU A 9 8.11 -4.25 -2.09
N VAL A 10 7.81 -2.98 -1.79
CA VAL A 10 8.80 -2.03 -1.29
C VAL A 10 8.49 -1.82 0.19
N PRO A 11 9.47 -2.00 1.09
CA PRO A 11 9.22 -1.77 2.51
C PRO A 11 8.97 -0.29 2.80
N PRO A 12 8.17 0.02 3.82
CA PRO A 12 7.89 1.41 4.17
C PRO A 12 9.12 2.08 4.79
N THR A 13 9.21 3.39 4.56
CA THR A 13 10.26 4.22 5.15
C THR A 13 9.65 5.07 6.24
N TYR A 14 10.30 5.10 7.41
CA TYR A 14 9.89 5.98 8.50
C TYR A 14 10.28 7.42 8.21
N THR A 15 9.42 8.36 8.57
CA THR A 15 9.83 9.75 8.71
C THR A 15 10.68 9.88 9.97
N ASN A 16 11.54 10.89 10.04
CA ASN A 16 12.36 11.10 11.23
C ASN A 16 11.51 11.37 12.47
N GLY A 17 10.45 12.16 12.32
CA GLY A 17 9.55 12.45 13.43
C GLY A 17 8.86 11.21 13.97
N ALA A 18 8.36 10.36 13.10
CA ALA A 18 7.68 9.12 13.50
C ALA A 18 8.66 8.15 14.17
N LEU A 19 9.89 8.07 13.68
CA LEU A 19 10.91 7.21 14.25
C LEU A 19 11.29 7.68 15.67
N GLN A 20 11.48 9.00 15.86
CA GLN A 20 11.78 9.56 17.17
C GLN A 20 10.63 9.39 18.15
N ALA A 21 9.40 9.52 17.67
CA ALA A 21 8.21 9.33 18.49
C ALA A 21 7.84 7.86 18.70
N ARG A 22 8.58 6.94 18.07
CA ARG A 22 8.39 5.49 18.16
C ARG A 22 6.98 5.07 17.75
N VAL A 23 6.49 5.67 16.67
CA VAL A 23 5.16 5.33 16.14
C VAL A 23 5.23 3.95 15.50
N GLN A 24 4.40 3.03 15.95
CA GLN A 24 4.32 1.66 15.41
C GLN A 24 2.87 1.26 15.26
N GLY A 25 2.60 0.42 14.27
CA GLY A 25 1.26 -0.09 14.03
C GLY A 25 0.99 -0.30 12.56
N ILE A 26 -0.28 -0.24 12.19
CA ILE A 26 -0.74 -0.56 10.84
C ILE A 26 -1.49 0.61 10.25
N VAL A 27 -1.15 0.95 8.99
CA VAL A 27 -1.94 1.86 8.17
C VAL A 27 -2.78 0.99 7.24
N GLU A 28 -4.09 1.21 7.22
CA GLU A 28 -4.98 0.52 6.29
C GLU A 28 -5.24 1.40 5.09
N LEU A 29 -5.01 0.85 3.90
CA LEU A 29 -5.16 1.57 2.65
C LEU A 29 -6.02 0.79 1.66
N ARG A 30 -6.44 1.49 0.61
CA ARG A 30 -7.00 0.88 -0.59
C ARG A 30 -6.16 1.35 -1.77
N ALA A 31 -5.99 0.48 -2.73
CA ALA A 31 -5.22 0.79 -3.92
C ALA A 31 -5.90 0.23 -5.16
N VAL A 32 -5.82 0.99 -6.25
CA VAL A 32 -6.25 0.52 -7.55
C VAL A 32 -5.08 -0.24 -8.17
N VAL A 33 -5.30 -1.50 -8.51
CA VAL A 33 -4.33 -2.29 -9.28
C VAL A 33 -4.85 -2.33 -10.71
N HIS A 34 -4.09 -1.72 -11.61
CA HIS A 34 -4.46 -1.65 -13.02
C HIS A 34 -4.30 -2.99 -13.73
N ALA A 35 -4.88 -3.09 -14.92
CA ALA A 35 -4.80 -4.30 -15.72
C ALA A 35 -3.35 -4.70 -16.06
N ASP A 36 -2.43 -3.75 -16.06
CA ASP A 36 -1.00 -4.03 -16.30
C ASP A 36 -0.23 -4.39 -15.03
N GLY A 37 -0.91 -4.43 -13.88
CA GLY A 37 -0.30 -4.76 -12.60
C GLY A 37 0.30 -3.57 -11.85
N SER A 38 0.31 -2.39 -12.45
CA SER A 38 0.80 -1.19 -11.77
C SER A 38 -0.22 -0.71 -10.74
N VAL A 39 0.25 0.02 -9.74
CA VAL A 39 -0.60 0.61 -8.73
C VAL A 39 -0.95 2.04 -9.15
N GLY A 40 -2.25 2.33 -9.18
CA GLY A 40 -2.76 3.65 -9.50
C GLY A 40 -3.04 4.46 -8.24
N GLU A 41 -4.30 4.89 -8.09
CA GLU A 41 -4.70 5.68 -6.94
C GLU A 41 -4.60 4.85 -5.65
N VAL A 42 -4.08 5.47 -4.59
CA VAL A 42 -3.95 4.88 -3.27
C VAL A 42 -4.51 5.87 -2.26
N TRP A 43 -5.33 5.39 -1.32
CA TRP A 43 -5.84 6.26 -0.27
C TRP A 43 -5.88 5.53 1.06
N VAL A 44 -5.84 6.30 2.16
CA VAL A 44 -5.81 5.77 3.51
C VAL A 44 -7.24 5.60 4.00
N ILE A 45 -7.56 4.40 4.50
CA ILE A 45 -8.84 4.08 5.12
C ILE A 45 -8.75 4.30 6.62
N ARG A 46 -7.64 3.90 7.23
CA ARG A 46 -7.41 4.06 8.66
C ARG A 46 -5.98 4.53 8.88
N SER A 47 -5.86 5.72 9.45
CA SER A 47 -4.58 6.34 9.76
C SER A 47 -3.95 5.68 10.98
N LEU A 48 -2.63 5.53 10.95
CA LEU A 48 -1.88 5.17 12.14
C LEU A 48 -1.55 6.41 12.94
N ASP A 49 -1.15 7.48 12.25
CA ASP A 49 -0.78 8.72 12.91
C ASP A 49 -0.82 9.87 11.89
N ARG A 50 -1.43 10.97 12.28
CA ARG A 50 -1.59 12.13 11.39
C ARG A 50 -0.55 13.21 11.62
N SER A 51 0.33 13.06 12.62
CA SER A 51 1.24 14.12 13.04
C SER A 51 2.61 14.03 12.39
N PHE A 52 3.06 12.84 11.99
CA PHE A 52 4.44 12.61 11.57
C PHE A 52 4.61 12.17 10.12
N GLY A 53 3.56 12.30 9.30
CA GLY A 53 3.66 12.02 7.87
C GLY A 53 3.70 10.53 7.50
N ILE A 54 3.35 9.65 8.43
CA ILE A 54 3.32 8.20 8.20
C ILE A 54 2.32 7.84 7.11
N ASP A 55 1.14 8.49 7.11
CA ASP A 55 0.12 8.20 6.10
C ASP A 55 0.61 8.51 4.69
N ASP A 56 1.29 9.65 4.51
CA ASP A 56 1.85 10.04 3.22
C ASP A 56 2.94 9.07 2.77
N GLU A 57 3.79 8.62 3.69
CA GLU A 57 4.81 7.62 3.39
C GLU A 57 4.19 6.28 3.01
N ALA A 58 3.11 5.88 3.67
CA ALA A 58 2.41 4.65 3.35
C ALA A 58 1.86 4.70 1.92
N VAL A 59 1.23 5.80 1.53
CA VAL A 59 0.71 5.99 0.18
C VAL A 59 1.84 5.92 -0.84
N ARG A 60 2.92 6.64 -0.58
CA ARG A 60 4.08 6.67 -1.48
C ARG A 60 4.71 5.29 -1.65
N THR A 61 4.80 4.54 -0.57
CA THR A 61 5.36 3.19 -0.58
C THR A 61 4.53 2.25 -1.45
N VAL A 62 3.22 2.22 -1.22
CA VAL A 62 2.33 1.31 -1.94
C VAL A 62 2.28 1.64 -3.44
N LYS A 63 2.42 2.90 -3.80
CA LYS A 63 2.44 3.30 -5.21
C LYS A 63 3.63 2.69 -5.97
N GLN A 64 4.65 2.26 -5.28
CA GLN A 64 5.82 1.61 -5.89
C GLN A 64 5.68 0.10 -6.01
N TRP A 65 4.63 -0.47 -5.43
CA TRP A 65 4.40 -1.91 -5.49
C TRP A 65 3.97 -2.32 -6.89
N ARG A 66 4.14 -3.61 -7.21
CA ARG A 66 3.69 -4.20 -8.47
C ARG A 66 2.99 -5.51 -8.21
N PHE A 67 1.96 -5.76 -8.99
CA PHE A 67 1.10 -6.93 -8.84
C PHE A 67 0.99 -7.69 -10.16
N ALA A 68 0.76 -9.00 -10.08
CA ALA A 68 0.11 -9.72 -11.16
C ALA A 68 -1.35 -9.27 -11.13
N PRO A 69 -1.92 -8.81 -12.26
CA PRO A 69 -3.26 -8.23 -12.23
C PRO A 69 -4.34 -9.25 -11.95
N ALA A 70 -5.50 -8.76 -11.49
CA ALA A 70 -6.69 -9.59 -11.42
C ALA A 70 -7.09 -10.04 -12.82
N MET A 71 -7.62 -11.24 -12.91
CA MET A 71 -8.07 -11.80 -14.19
C MET A 71 -9.55 -12.11 -14.11
N GLN A 72 -10.26 -11.78 -15.17
CA GLN A 72 -11.66 -12.12 -15.32
C GLN A 72 -11.87 -12.68 -16.73
N GLU A 73 -12.34 -13.93 -16.82
CA GLU A 73 -12.57 -14.61 -18.09
C GLU A 73 -11.32 -14.57 -18.99
N GLY A 74 -10.14 -14.81 -18.39
CA GLY A 74 -8.87 -14.84 -19.12
C GLY A 74 -8.30 -13.48 -19.48
N LYS A 75 -8.91 -12.38 -19.01
CA LYS A 75 -8.45 -11.03 -19.34
C LYS A 75 -8.04 -10.29 -18.08
N PRO A 76 -6.92 -9.52 -18.12
CA PRO A 76 -6.56 -8.70 -16.97
C PRO A 76 -7.53 -7.54 -16.81
N VAL A 77 -7.90 -7.24 -15.56
CA VAL A 77 -8.84 -6.18 -15.22
C VAL A 77 -8.30 -5.38 -14.04
N ALA A 78 -8.73 -4.12 -13.98
CA ALA A 78 -8.39 -3.26 -12.85
C ALA A 78 -9.33 -3.55 -11.68
N VAL A 79 -8.80 -3.57 -10.47
CA VAL A 79 -9.59 -3.78 -9.24
C VAL A 79 -9.03 -2.93 -8.12
N VAL A 80 -9.85 -2.72 -7.09
CA VAL A 80 -9.42 -2.09 -5.83
C VAL A 80 -9.10 -3.19 -4.84
N VAL A 81 -7.93 -3.08 -4.20
CA VAL A 81 -7.49 -4.07 -3.20
C VAL A 81 -7.27 -3.42 -1.85
N PRO A 82 -7.56 -4.13 -0.75
CA PRO A 82 -7.19 -3.67 0.59
C PRO A 82 -5.71 -3.96 0.85
N ILE A 83 -5.05 -3.04 1.55
CA ILE A 83 -3.64 -3.19 1.90
C ILE A 83 -3.47 -2.79 3.36
N GLU A 84 -2.74 -3.61 4.11
CA GLU A 84 -2.29 -3.28 5.45
C GLU A 84 -0.79 -3.11 5.42
N LEU A 85 -0.29 -1.93 5.78
CA LEU A 85 1.13 -1.64 5.79
C LEU A 85 1.59 -1.48 7.23
N ARG A 86 2.48 -2.37 7.66
CA ARG A 86 2.95 -2.39 9.03
C ARG A 86 4.22 -1.56 9.18
N PHE A 87 4.22 -0.67 10.15
CA PHE A 87 5.39 0.10 10.55
C PHE A 87 5.88 -0.43 11.89
N THR A 88 7.10 -0.96 11.89
CA THR A 88 7.71 -1.50 13.12
C THR A 88 9.12 -0.94 13.28
N ILE A 89 9.54 -0.78 14.51
CA ILE A 89 10.89 -0.33 14.87
C ILE A 89 11.65 -1.52 15.43
N ARG A 90 12.88 -1.68 14.99
CA ARG A 90 13.76 -2.75 15.50
C ARG A 90 14.80 -2.19 16.45
#